data_3594391f48827969de53f0c4de3c1b55
#
_entry.id   3594391f48827969de53f0c4de3c1b55
#
_cell.length_a   1.000
_cell.length_b   1.000
_cell.length_c   1.000
_cell.angle_alpha   90.00
_cell.angle_beta   90.00
_cell.angle_gamma   90.00
#
_symmetry.space_group_name_H-M   'P 1'
#
loop_
_entity.id
_entity.type
_entity.pdbx_description
1 polymer ?
#
loop_
_entity_poly.entity_id
_entity_poly.type
_entity_poly.pdbx_seq_one_letter_code
_entity_poly.pdbx_strand_id
1 'polypeptide(L)'
;SWDLAIFSELAKAYAHFQTPIVPVKGDGYNLLGDHFHPILILLGPIWRLFPTPLSLLITQDLLLAFSAWPLTRLASRLTNEWVAGGLGLVYVLSWGMQGAVAAQFHEIAFAMPLLAYASVAFVERRWGAVTAWSAPLVLVKEDMGLTVLMIGVAVILTSAVPAWYRTCTVIRPGGRGADGLDAAGDAAGNSAGSAPKDDAARNRRRGLRLGVGMIVGGIAAFLFAIQVFLPAFNINGVWDYGLSSQDQPTSPDALTQKATVVVMLILTSGIVGVTSPWLLVVLPTLAWRFLGSVEFYWVWDNWHYNATLMPIALGALLDVVARRRAHGSYVADHPVRQVGVDGRAVMERSARATLASGEAGT
;
A
#
# COMPACT_ATOMS: atom_id res chain seq x y z
N SER A 1 -14.10 2.70 -25.46
CA SER A 1 -13.07 1.70 -25.72
C SER A 1 -13.65 0.28 -25.69
N TRP A 2 -12.89 -0.67 -26.11
CA TRP A 2 -13.20 -2.09 -26.05
C TRP A 2 -13.44 -2.56 -24.61
N ASP A 3 -12.51 -2.25 -23.71
CA ASP A 3 -12.58 -2.64 -22.29
C ASP A 3 -13.80 -2.05 -21.58
N LEU A 4 -14.12 -0.79 -21.85
CA LEU A 4 -15.31 -0.15 -21.27
C LEU A 4 -16.60 -0.87 -21.72
N ALA A 5 -16.67 -1.38 -22.94
CA ALA A 5 -17.82 -2.17 -23.39
C ALA A 5 -17.90 -3.51 -22.63
N ILE A 6 -16.77 -4.21 -22.44
CA ILE A 6 -16.69 -5.47 -21.68
C ILE A 6 -17.22 -5.26 -20.25
N PHE A 7 -16.69 -4.28 -19.53
CA PHE A 7 -17.09 -4.03 -18.15
C PHE A 7 -18.51 -3.45 -18.03
N SER A 8 -19.02 -2.77 -19.06
CA SER A 8 -20.42 -2.34 -19.10
C SER A 8 -21.39 -3.51 -19.19
N GLU A 9 -21.09 -4.49 -20.05
CA GLU A 9 -21.92 -5.72 -20.15
C GLU A 9 -21.85 -6.54 -18.85
N LEU A 10 -20.68 -6.65 -18.22
CA LEU A 10 -20.52 -7.28 -16.91
C LEU A 10 -21.38 -6.57 -15.84
N ALA A 11 -21.28 -5.25 -15.73
CA ALA A 11 -22.02 -4.46 -14.74
C ALA A 11 -23.54 -4.60 -14.94
N LYS A 12 -23.99 -4.60 -16.21
CA LYS A 12 -25.38 -4.82 -16.59
C LYS A 12 -25.85 -6.23 -16.17
N ALA A 13 -25.06 -7.27 -16.43
CA ALA A 13 -25.39 -8.63 -16.01
C ALA A 13 -25.53 -8.72 -14.49
N TYR A 14 -24.59 -8.18 -13.74
CA TYR A 14 -24.66 -8.16 -12.27
C TYR A 14 -25.83 -7.34 -11.72
N ALA A 15 -26.23 -6.26 -12.39
CA ALA A 15 -27.42 -5.49 -12.01
C ALA A 15 -28.71 -6.32 -12.08
N HIS A 16 -28.73 -7.37 -12.90
CA HIS A 16 -29.86 -8.27 -13.07
C HIS A 16 -29.65 -9.65 -12.44
N PHE A 17 -28.57 -9.81 -11.63
CA PHE A 17 -28.19 -11.08 -10.98
C PHE A 17 -27.95 -12.22 -12.00
N GLN A 18 -27.40 -11.86 -13.16
CA GLN A 18 -27.07 -12.79 -14.24
C GLN A 18 -25.56 -13.05 -14.31
N THR A 19 -25.21 -14.20 -14.89
CA THR A 19 -23.82 -14.50 -15.26
C THR A 19 -23.34 -13.49 -16.30
N PRO A 20 -22.11 -12.93 -16.16
CA PRO A 20 -21.61 -11.90 -17.08
C PRO A 20 -21.16 -12.52 -18.41
N ILE A 21 -22.12 -12.83 -19.27
CA ILE A 21 -21.87 -13.21 -20.66
C ILE A 21 -21.62 -11.93 -21.45
N VAL A 22 -20.49 -11.84 -22.12
CA VAL A 22 -20.00 -10.63 -22.78
C VAL A 22 -19.86 -10.89 -24.31
N PRO A 23 -20.92 -10.63 -25.10
CA PRO A 23 -20.92 -10.91 -26.53
C PRO A 23 -19.84 -10.18 -27.33
N VAL A 24 -19.35 -9.05 -26.83
CA VAL A 24 -18.28 -8.29 -27.47
C VAL A 24 -16.96 -9.07 -27.53
N LYS A 25 -16.76 -10.06 -26.64
CA LYS A 25 -15.60 -10.98 -26.67
C LYS A 25 -15.88 -12.28 -27.46
N GLY A 26 -17.14 -12.59 -27.76
CA GLY A 26 -17.56 -13.77 -28.46
C GLY A 26 -18.91 -14.29 -27.98
N ASP A 27 -19.58 -15.10 -28.79
CA ASP A 27 -20.86 -15.72 -28.44
C ASP A 27 -20.71 -16.61 -27.19
N GLY A 28 -21.54 -16.36 -26.18
CA GLY A 28 -21.51 -17.15 -24.96
C GLY A 28 -20.27 -16.93 -24.07
N TYR A 29 -19.40 -15.95 -24.37
CA TYR A 29 -18.18 -15.72 -23.63
C TYR A 29 -18.48 -15.31 -22.19
N ASN A 30 -18.11 -16.19 -21.25
CA ASN A 30 -18.28 -15.94 -19.82
C ASN A 30 -17.08 -15.21 -19.24
N LEU A 31 -17.27 -13.96 -18.84
CA LEU A 31 -16.18 -13.13 -18.33
C LEU A 31 -15.59 -13.63 -16.99
N LEU A 32 -16.29 -14.49 -16.24
CA LEU A 32 -15.74 -15.14 -15.05
C LEU A 32 -14.58 -16.09 -15.36
N GLY A 33 -14.48 -16.58 -16.60
CA GLY A 33 -13.37 -17.42 -17.06
C GLY A 33 -12.19 -16.64 -17.65
N ASP A 34 -12.30 -15.33 -17.77
CA ASP A 34 -11.26 -14.43 -18.32
C ASP A 34 -10.27 -14.00 -17.24
N HIS A 35 -10.77 -13.24 -16.26
CA HIS A 35 -10.05 -12.78 -15.10
C HIS A 35 -10.82 -13.03 -13.81
N PHE A 36 -10.09 -13.26 -12.71
CA PHE A 36 -10.67 -13.41 -11.39
C PHE A 36 -10.89 -12.05 -10.71
N HIS A 37 -12.08 -11.50 -10.87
CA HIS A 37 -12.45 -10.18 -10.34
C HIS A 37 -13.81 -10.16 -9.64
N PRO A 38 -14.05 -11.01 -8.63
CA PRO A 38 -15.36 -11.05 -7.94
C PRO A 38 -15.80 -9.73 -7.34
N ILE A 39 -14.86 -8.84 -7.00
CA ILE A 39 -15.16 -7.51 -6.43
C ILE A 39 -16.03 -6.68 -7.37
N LEU A 40 -16.00 -6.94 -8.66
CA LEU A 40 -16.81 -6.21 -9.66
C LEU A 40 -18.32 -6.43 -9.51
N ILE A 41 -18.75 -7.38 -8.68
CA ILE A 41 -20.18 -7.52 -8.32
C ILE A 41 -20.72 -6.21 -7.71
N LEU A 42 -19.85 -5.38 -7.11
CA LEU A 42 -20.19 -4.06 -6.58
C LEU A 42 -20.64 -3.07 -7.66
N LEU A 43 -20.34 -3.34 -8.94
CA LEU A 43 -20.83 -2.53 -10.06
C LEU A 43 -22.31 -2.77 -10.34
N GLY A 44 -22.87 -3.91 -9.95
CA GLY A 44 -24.30 -4.23 -10.17
C GLY A 44 -25.24 -3.18 -9.59
N PRO A 45 -25.16 -2.85 -8.29
CA PRO A 45 -25.96 -1.76 -7.70
C PRO A 45 -25.73 -0.40 -8.35
N ILE A 46 -24.46 -0.09 -8.72
CA ILE A 46 -24.11 1.19 -9.37
C ILE A 46 -24.79 1.29 -10.73
N TRP A 47 -24.68 0.23 -11.54
CA TRP A 47 -25.33 0.17 -12.85
C TRP A 47 -26.84 0.21 -12.76
N ARG A 48 -27.43 -0.42 -11.73
CA ARG A 48 -28.87 -0.39 -11.52
C ARG A 48 -29.42 1.00 -11.25
N LEU A 49 -28.64 1.86 -10.60
CA LEU A 49 -28.98 3.26 -10.32
C LEU A 49 -28.68 4.17 -11.52
N PHE A 50 -27.57 3.91 -12.20
CA PHE A 50 -27.06 4.73 -13.31
C PHE A 50 -26.63 3.82 -14.46
N PRO A 51 -27.56 3.35 -15.32
CA PRO A 51 -27.29 2.36 -16.37
C PRO A 51 -26.59 2.99 -17.59
N THR A 52 -25.36 3.44 -17.39
CA THR A 52 -24.53 4.08 -18.41
C THR A 52 -23.05 3.76 -18.19
N PRO A 53 -22.25 3.55 -19.26
CA PRO A 53 -20.80 3.38 -19.13
C PRO A 53 -20.09 4.50 -18.38
N LEU A 54 -20.66 5.72 -18.38
CA LEU A 54 -20.12 6.86 -17.62
C LEU A 54 -20.08 6.58 -16.11
N SER A 55 -21.03 5.79 -15.58
CA SER A 55 -21.03 5.42 -14.15
C SER A 55 -19.79 4.62 -13.74
N LEU A 56 -19.26 3.78 -14.64
CA LEU A 56 -18.04 3.02 -14.39
C LEU A 56 -16.82 3.95 -14.37
N LEU A 57 -16.74 4.90 -15.30
CA LEU A 57 -15.65 5.89 -15.35
C LEU A 57 -15.64 6.74 -14.08
N ILE A 58 -16.81 7.27 -13.67
CA ILE A 58 -16.93 8.04 -12.43
C ILE A 58 -16.56 7.18 -11.21
N THR A 59 -16.98 5.92 -11.18
CA THR A 59 -16.62 4.99 -10.08
C THR A 59 -15.10 4.81 -10.00
N GLN A 60 -14.43 4.58 -11.14
CA GLN A 60 -12.98 4.49 -11.19
C GLN A 60 -12.33 5.76 -10.65
N ASP A 61 -12.70 6.93 -11.18
CA ASP A 61 -12.08 8.21 -10.84
C ASP A 61 -12.28 8.56 -9.35
N LEU A 62 -13.44 8.22 -8.79
CA LEU A 62 -13.72 8.36 -7.36
C LEU A 62 -12.84 7.43 -6.51
N LEU A 63 -12.63 6.17 -6.93
CA LEU A 63 -11.76 5.23 -6.22
C LEU A 63 -10.29 5.69 -6.27
N LEU A 64 -9.83 6.15 -7.44
CA LEU A 64 -8.49 6.70 -7.62
C LEU A 64 -8.28 7.93 -6.72
N ALA A 65 -9.20 8.90 -6.77
CA ALA A 65 -9.13 10.11 -5.96
C ALA A 65 -9.21 9.80 -4.45
N PHE A 66 -10.11 8.89 -4.05
CA PHE A 66 -10.26 8.49 -2.65
C PHE A 66 -9.02 7.82 -2.08
N SER A 67 -8.24 7.12 -2.92
CA SER A 67 -6.99 6.50 -2.50
C SER A 67 -5.94 7.52 -2.03
N ALA A 68 -6.01 8.77 -2.48
CA ALA A 68 -5.12 9.85 -2.05
C ALA A 68 -5.36 10.26 -0.59
N TRP A 69 -6.60 10.17 -0.12
CA TRP A 69 -7.00 10.67 1.20
C TRP A 69 -6.19 10.09 2.37
N PRO A 70 -6.09 8.75 2.55
CA PRO A 70 -5.35 8.19 3.68
C PRO A 70 -3.86 8.53 3.64
N LEU A 71 -3.25 8.55 2.45
CA LEU A 71 -1.84 8.86 2.27
C LEU A 71 -1.52 10.33 2.56
N THR A 72 -2.33 11.26 2.03
CA THR A 72 -2.20 12.70 2.31
C THR A 72 -2.40 13.00 3.79
N ARG A 73 -3.39 12.36 4.44
CA ARG A 73 -3.62 12.50 5.87
C ARG A 73 -2.47 11.93 6.71
N LEU A 74 -1.83 10.86 6.28
CA LEU A 74 -0.61 10.36 6.93
C LEU A 74 0.54 11.35 6.72
N ALA A 75 0.72 11.86 5.51
CA ALA A 75 1.75 12.84 5.18
C ALA A 75 1.62 14.11 6.05
N SER A 76 0.39 14.63 6.29
CA SER A 76 0.19 15.83 7.13
C SER A 76 0.57 15.60 8.59
N ARG A 77 0.44 14.38 9.11
CA ARG A 77 0.93 14.02 10.45
C ARG A 77 2.46 13.87 10.50
N LEU A 78 3.07 13.52 9.38
CA LEU A 78 4.52 13.32 9.26
C LEU A 78 5.27 14.56 8.79
N THR A 79 4.61 15.54 8.21
CA THR A 79 5.23 16.75 7.67
C THR A 79 4.43 17.99 8.13
N ASN A 80 4.07 18.83 7.22
CA ASN A 80 3.13 19.92 7.40
C ASN A 80 2.05 19.85 6.31
N GLU A 81 1.00 20.66 6.44
CA GLU A 81 -0.15 20.60 5.54
C GLU A 81 0.19 20.96 4.08
N TRP A 82 1.15 21.88 3.86
CA TRP A 82 1.58 22.28 2.51
C TRP A 82 2.33 21.15 1.80
N VAL A 83 3.29 20.52 2.50
CA VAL A 83 4.02 19.36 1.95
C VAL A 83 3.08 18.19 1.71
N ALA A 84 2.16 17.95 2.64
CA ALA A 84 1.18 16.89 2.49
C ALA A 84 0.23 17.12 1.31
N GLY A 85 -0.26 18.35 1.16
CA GLY A 85 -1.08 18.75 0.01
C GLY A 85 -0.33 18.59 -1.32
N GLY A 86 0.94 19.01 -1.35
CA GLY A 86 1.82 18.81 -2.50
C GLY A 86 2.01 17.34 -2.85
N LEU A 87 2.29 16.48 -1.85
CA LEU A 87 2.41 15.03 -2.06
C LEU A 87 1.10 14.40 -2.55
N GLY A 88 -0.04 14.82 -2.00
CA GLY A 88 -1.36 14.37 -2.47
C GLY A 88 -1.62 14.75 -3.92
N LEU A 89 -1.27 15.98 -4.30
CA LEU A 89 -1.41 16.45 -5.68
C LEU A 89 -0.49 15.67 -6.64
N VAL A 90 0.78 15.49 -6.28
CA VAL A 90 1.74 14.68 -7.06
C VAL A 90 1.25 13.24 -7.20
N TYR A 91 0.63 12.68 -6.16
CA TYR A 91 0.07 11.34 -6.20
C TYR A 91 -1.07 11.22 -7.21
N VAL A 92 -2.09 12.10 -7.14
CA VAL A 92 -3.25 12.02 -8.06
C VAL A 92 -2.88 12.37 -9.50
N LEU A 93 -1.85 13.17 -9.70
CA LEU A 93 -1.32 13.51 -11.02
C LEU A 93 -0.15 12.61 -11.47
N SER A 94 0.14 11.54 -10.72
CA SER A 94 1.25 10.65 -11.06
C SER A 94 0.99 9.88 -12.36
N TRP A 95 2.08 9.47 -13.01
CA TRP A 95 2.07 8.76 -14.28
C TRP A 95 1.19 7.49 -14.26
N GLY A 96 1.20 6.72 -13.17
CA GLY A 96 0.36 5.54 -13.05
C GLY A 96 -1.13 5.86 -12.93
N MET A 97 -1.49 6.99 -12.28
CA MET A 97 -2.88 7.45 -12.20
C MET A 97 -3.39 7.94 -13.55
N GLN A 98 -2.58 8.74 -14.24
CA GLN A 98 -2.92 9.24 -15.58
C GLN A 98 -3.11 8.09 -16.58
N GLY A 99 -2.20 7.09 -16.54
CA GLY A 99 -2.34 5.89 -17.37
C GLY A 99 -3.63 5.12 -17.10
N ALA A 100 -4.04 4.99 -15.83
CA ALA A 100 -5.29 4.32 -15.48
C ALA A 100 -6.54 5.07 -15.98
N VAL A 101 -6.56 6.39 -15.84
CA VAL A 101 -7.67 7.22 -16.34
C VAL A 101 -7.74 7.14 -17.88
N ALA A 102 -6.60 7.23 -18.57
CA ALA A 102 -6.52 7.12 -20.02
C ALA A 102 -6.96 5.74 -20.55
N ALA A 103 -6.63 4.67 -19.82
CA ALA A 103 -7.06 3.30 -20.15
C ALA A 103 -8.56 3.07 -19.94
N GLN A 104 -9.25 3.99 -19.30
CA GLN A 104 -10.65 3.91 -18.88
C GLN A 104 -10.87 2.86 -17.76
N PHE A 105 -12.13 2.40 -17.55
CA PHE A 105 -12.46 1.55 -16.41
C PHE A 105 -11.73 0.20 -16.47
N HIS A 106 -11.07 -0.11 -15.33
CA HIS A 106 -10.49 -1.44 -15.04
C HIS A 106 -10.68 -1.80 -13.56
N GLU A 107 -10.74 -3.10 -13.27
CA GLU A 107 -10.94 -3.66 -11.93
C GLU A 107 -9.91 -3.18 -10.92
N ILE A 108 -8.71 -2.86 -11.39
CA ILE A 108 -7.59 -2.40 -10.56
C ILE A 108 -7.90 -1.12 -9.76
N ALA A 109 -8.88 -0.33 -10.19
CA ALA A 109 -9.33 0.84 -9.46
C ALA A 109 -9.75 0.51 -8.02
N PHE A 110 -10.35 -0.66 -7.79
CA PHE A 110 -10.73 -1.12 -6.45
C PHE A 110 -9.52 -1.44 -5.56
N ALA A 111 -8.38 -1.83 -6.15
CA ALA A 111 -7.16 -2.06 -5.39
C ALA A 111 -6.55 -0.77 -4.82
N MET A 112 -6.80 0.38 -5.46
CA MET A 112 -6.15 1.63 -5.12
C MET A 112 -6.40 2.09 -3.67
N PRO A 113 -7.66 2.24 -3.20
CA PRO A 113 -7.91 2.60 -1.82
C PRO A 113 -7.45 1.50 -0.85
N LEU A 114 -7.59 0.22 -1.21
CA LEU A 114 -7.16 -0.90 -0.37
C LEU A 114 -5.65 -0.85 -0.10
N LEU A 115 -4.84 -0.65 -1.14
CA LEU A 115 -3.39 -0.50 -1.03
C LEU A 115 -2.99 0.77 -0.28
N ALA A 116 -3.70 1.88 -0.49
CA ALA A 116 -3.44 3.13 0.20
C ALA A 116 -3.68 3.02 1.72
N TYR A 117 -4.80 2.43 2.15
CA TYR A 117 -5.08 2.17 3.57
C TYR A 117 -4.14 1.10 4.17
N ALA A 118 -3.79 0.07 3.40
CA ALA A 118 -2.80 -0.93 3.82
C ALA A 118 -1.42 -0.28 4.02
N SER A 119 -1.00 0.63 3.13
CA SER A 119 0.24 1.41 3.24
C SER A 119 0.27 2.23 4.54
N VAL A 120 -0.81 2.96 4.83
CA VAL A 120 -0.94 3.74 6.08
C VAL A 120 -0.87 2.83 7.30
N ALA A 121 -1.62 1.73 7.31
CA ALA A 121 -1.60 0.77 8.39
C ALA A 121 -0.21 0.13 8.59
N PHE A 122 0.53 -0.11 7.50
CA PHE A 122 1.90 -0.60 7.55
C PHE A 122 2.85 0.41 8.19
N VAL A 123 2.81 1.67 7.77
CA VAL A 123 3.62 2.75 8.38
C VAL A 123 3.33 2.87 9.87
N GLU A 124 2.07 2.77 10.27
CA GLU A 124 1.62 2.83 11.67
C GLU A 124 1.84 1.52 12.45
N ARG A 125 2.40 0.47 11.82
CA ARG A 125 2.64 -0.86 12.44
C ARG A 125 1.36 -1.51 13.01
N ARG A 126 0.21 -1.20 12.44
CA ARG A 126 -1.10 -1.78 12.79
C ARG A 126 -1.37 -3.03 11.96
N TRP A 127 -0.68 -4.15 12.29
CA TRP A 127 -0.65 -5.36 11.48
C TRP A 127 -2.04 -5.96 11.19
N GLY A 128 -2.96 -5.90 12.16
CA GLY A 128 -4.34 -6.33 11.93
C GLY A 128 -5.06 -5.49 10.87
N ALA A 129 -4.82 -4.18 10.84
CA ALA A 129 -5.39 -3.30 9.82
C ALA A 129 -4.72 -3.53 8.46
N VAL A 130 -3.39 -3.80 8.43
CA VAL A 130 -2.71 -4.21 7.17
C VAL A 130 -3.42 -5.42 6.59
N THR A 131 -3.62 -6.49 7.38
CA THR A 131 -4.31 -7.70 6.92
C THR A 131 -5.74 -7.40 6.46
N ALA A 132 -6.49 -6.61 7.23
CA ALA A 132 -7.89 -6.30 6.90
C ALA A 132 -8.04 -5.54 5.58
N TRP A 133 -7.16 -4.57 5.30
CA TRP A 133 -7.18 -3.82 4.05
C TRP A 133 -6.58 -4.60 2.87
N SER A 134 -5.68 -5.54 3.13
CA SER A 134 -5.05 -6.34 2.08
C SER A 134 -5.89 -7.56 1.69
N ALA A 135 -6.67 -8.12 2.61
CA ALA A 135 -7.45 -9.33 2.32
C ALA A 135 -8.40 -9.19 1.12
N PRO A 136 -9.15 -8.08 0.94
CA PRO A 136 -10.02 -7.93 -0.23
C PRO A 136 -9.29 -7.81 -1.56
N LEU A 137 -7.98 -7.56 -1.57
CA LEU A 137 -7.19 -7.48 -2.81
C LEU A 137 -7.29 -8.77 -3.63
N VAL A 138 -7.38 -9.93 -2.96
CA VAL A 138 -7.50 -11.23 -3.64
C VAL A 138 -8.76 -11.34 -4.51
N LEU A 139 -9.76 -10.46 -4.29
CA LEU A 139 -11.01 -10.43 -5.05
C LEU A 139 -10.95 -9.43 -6.23
N VAL A 140 -9.86 -8.67 -6.36
CA VAL A 140 -9.72 -7.65 -7.41
C VAL A 140 -9.22 -8.26 -8.70
N LYS A 141 -8.20 -9.11 -8.60
CA LYS A 141 -7.59 -9.79 -9.75
C LYS A 141 -6.82 -11.03 -9.26
N GLU A 142 -6.66 -12.03 -10.15
CA GLU A 142 -5.98 -13.29 -9.82
C GLU A 142 -4.56 -13.09 -9.26
N ASP A 143 -3.79 -12.15 -9.79
CA ASP A 143 -2.41 -11.87 -9.38
C ASP A 143 -2.31 -11.10 -8.06
N MET A 144 -3.38 -10.49 -7.57
CA MET A 144 -3.41 -9.77 -6.30
C MET A 144 -3.16 -10.69 -5.09
N GLY A 145 -3.38 -11.99 -5.22
CA GLY A 145 -2.95 -12.97 -4.22
C GLY A 145 -1.44 -12.92 -3.96
N LEU A 146 -0.63 -12.75 -5.01
CA LEU A 146 0.82 -12.58 -4.89
C LEU A 146 1.20 -11.23 -4.29
N THR A 147 0.42 -10.19 -4.53
CA THR A 147 0.56 -8.89 -3.86
C THR A 147 0.33 -9.03 -2.36
N VAL A 148 -0.72 -9.75 -1.92
CA VAL A 148 -1.00 -10.04 -0.50
C VAL A 148 0.14 -10.86 0.13
N LEU A 149 0.70 -11.83 -0.59
CA LEU A 149 1.89 -12.58 -0.18
C LEU A 149 3.04 -11.61 0.14
N MET A 150 3.36 -10.70 -0.79
CA MET A 150 4.48 -9.77 -0.60
C MET A 150 4.23 -8.73 0.50
N ILE A 151 2.99 -8.33 0.74
CA ILE A 151 2.62 -7.55 1.93
C ILE A 151 2.95 -8.35 3.19
N GLY A 152 2.64 -9.65 3.22
CA GLY A 152 3.00 -10.56 4.32
C GLY A 152 4.52 -10.61 4.54
N VAL A 153 5.31 -10.71 3.47
CA VAL A 153 6.79 -10.67 3.53
C VAL A 153 7.27 -9.33 4.11
N ALA A 154 6.74 -8.19 3.64
CA ALA A 154 7.11 -6.88 4.15
C ALA A 154 6.79 -6.73 5.66
N VAL A 155 5.65 -7.27 6.11
CA VAL A 155 5.25 -7.31 7.53
C VAL A 155 6.23 -8.16 8.34
N ILE A 156 6.62 -9.35 7.84
CA ILE A 156 7.59 -10.23 8.53
C ILE A 156 8.95 -9.54 8.63
N LEU A 157 9.48 -9.02 7.53
CA LEU A 157 10.76 -8.33 7.51
C LEU A 157 10.79 -7.19 8.52
N THR A 158 9.76 -6.35 8.52
CA THR A 158 9.64 -5.24 9.46
C THR A 158 9.48 -5.71 10.91
N SER A 159 8.75 -6.80 11.15
CA SER A 159 8.55 -7.37 12.49
C SER A 159 9.80 -8.07 13.02
N ALA A 160 10.64 -8.65 12.15
CA ALA A 160 11.86 -9.37 12.52
C ALA A 160 13.00 -8.43 12.94
N VAL A 161 13.00 -7.18 12.50
CA VAL A 161 14.09 -6.21 12.78
C VAL A 161 14.23 -5.91 14.27
N PRO A 162 15.47 -5.66 14.79
CA PRO A 162 15.74 -5.36 16.20
C PRO A 162 14.96 -4.17 16.77
N ALA A 163 14.81 -4.15 18.10
CA ALA A 163 13.97 -3.17 18.81
C ALA A 163 14.35 -1.70 18.54
N TRP A 164 15.65 -1.39 18.41
CA TRP A 164 16.13 -0.03 18.14
C TRP A 164 15.69 0.51 16.78
N TYR A 165 15.55 -0.34 15.77
CA TYR A 165 14.98 0.02 14.46
C TYR A 165 13.45 0.20 14.53
N ARG A 166 12.79 -0.42 15.51
CA ARG A 166 11.33 -0.45 15.69
C ARG A 166 10.79 0.64 16.61
N THR A 167 11.61 1.14 17.55
CA THR A 167 11.19 2.16 18.56
C THR A 167 10.69 3.44 17.89
N CYS A 168 10.98 3.55 16.64
CA CYS A 168 10.74 4.71 15.81
C CYS A 168 9.32 4.83 15.21
N THR A 169 8.30 4.07 15.60
CA THR A 169 7.10 4.08 14.72
C THR A 169 5.74 3.91 15.37
N VAL A 170 5.56 4.21 16.64
CA VAL A 170 4.19 4.29 17.17
C VAL A 170 3.70 5.74 17.10
N ILE A 171 3.20 6.12 15.93
CA ILE A 171 2.39 7.33 15.80
C ILE A 171 1.01 6.99 16.40
N ARG A 172 0.76 7.46 17.64
CA ARG A 172 -0.56 7.34 18.25
C ARG A 172 -1.56 8.17 17.44
N PRO A 173 -2.69 7.62 16.99
CA PRO A 173 -3.77 8.42 16.44
C PRO A 173 -4.31 9.33 17.57
N GLY A 174 -4.16 10.64 17.47
CA GLY A 174 -4.81 11.58 18.37
C GLY A 174 -3.96 12.56 19.15
N GLY A 175 -2.64 12.58 18.98
CA GLY A 175 -1.81 13.61 19.61
C GLY A 175 -1.85 14.95 18.86
N ARG A 176 -2.93 15.70 18.92
CA ARG A 176 -2.85 17.16 18.84
C ARG A 176 -2.25 17.63 20.16
N GLY A 177 -1.24 18.50 20.12
CA GLY A 177 -0.69 19.12 21.29
C GLY A 177 -1.81 19.70 22.16
N ALA A 178 -2.04 19.07 23.31
CA ALA A 178 -2.67 19.72 24.42
C ALA A 178 -1.53 20.42 25.17
N ASP A 179 -1.29 21.68 24.81
CA ASP A 179 -0.57 22.61 25.66
C ASP A 179 -1.33 22.71 26.97
N GLY A 180 -0.60 22.45 28.04
CA GLY A 180 -0.79 22.77 29.40
C GLY A 180 -2.20 23.06 29.91
N LEU A 181 -2.67 22.18 30.78
CA LEU A 181 -3.49 22.40 31.98
C LEU A 181 -4.13 21.05 32.31
N ASP A 182 -3.53 20.31 33.22
CA ASP A 182 -4.14 19.41 34.18
C ASP A 182 -3.08 18.50 34.81
N ALA A 183 -2.14 19.16 35.51
CA ALA A 183 -1.26 18.48 36.44
C ALA A 183 -1.76 18.78 37.86
N ALA A 184 -2.90 18.23 38.25
CA ALA A 184 -3.30 18.07 39.66
C ALA A 184 -4.51 17.12 39.76
N GLY A 185 -4.28 15.92 40.21
CA GLY A 185 -5.32 15.02 40.68
C GLY A 185 -5.30 13.67 39.93
N ASP A 186 -4.50 12.74 40.44
CA ASP A 186 -4.90 11.35 40.72
C ASP A 186 -3.66 10.52 41.10
N ALA A 187 -3.21 10.71 42.30
CA ALA A 187 -2.38 9.75 43.02
C ALA A 187 -3.33 8.81 43.76
N ALA A 188 -3.78 7.74 43.13
CA ALA A 188 -4.19 6.47 43.76
C ALA A 188 -4.91 5.57 42.73
N GLY A 189 -4.24 4.53 42.29
CA GLY A 189 -4.85 3.51 41.44
C GLY A 189 -3.80 2.53 40.92
N ASN A 190 -3.33 1.65 41.82
CA ASN A 190 -2.55 0.46 41.44
C ASN A 190 -3.28 -0.38 40.41
N SER A 191 -2.86 -0.31 39.15
CA SER A 191 -3.02 -1.42 38.20
C SER A 191 -1.68 -1.60 37.49
N ALA A 192 -1.04 -2.73 37.77
CA ALA A 192 0.20 -3.18 37.13
C ALA A 192 0.00 -3.26 35.62
N GLY A 193 0.17 -2.15 34.93
CA GLY A 193 0.20 -2.09 33.47
C GLY A 193 1.39 -2.89 32.96
N SER A 194 1.16 -3.81 32.08
CA SER A 194 2.19 -4.59 31.37
C SER A 194 3.27 -3.65 30.82
N ALA A 195 4.52 -3.96 31.17
CA ALA A 195 5.66 -3.11 30.81
C ALA A 195 5.73 -2.84 29.29
N PRO A 196 6.16 -1.67 28.80
CA PRO A 196 6.23 -1.31 27.36
C PRO A 196 6.96 -2.34 26.50
N LYS A 197 7.86 -3.14 27.08
CA LYS A 197 8.59 -4.24 26.42
C LYS A 197 7.67 -5.40 26.02
N ASP A 198 6.64 -5.69 26.81
CA ASP A 198 5.72 -6.79 26.54
C ASP A 198 4.75 -6.45 25.39
N ASP A 199 4.37 -5.20 25.25
CA ASP A 199 3.54 -4.73 24.14
C ASP A 199 4.29 -4.79 22.81
N ALA A 200 5.56 -4.41 22.80
CA ALA A 200 6.42 -4.52 21.61
C ALA A 200 6.63 -5.98 21.20
N ALA A 201 6.84 -6.87 22.17
CA ALA A 201 6.97 -8.31 21.91
C ALA A 201 5.68 -8.93 21.38
N ARG A 202 4.53 -8.55 21.94
CA ARG A 202 3.20 -8.98 21.46
C ARG A 202 2.93 -8.51 20.03
N ASN A 203 3.20 -7.24 19.74
CA ASN A 203 3.02 -6.69 18.40
C ASN A 203 3.93 -7.38 17.37
N ARG A 204 5.18 -7.68 17.74
CA ARG A 204 6.10 -8.46 16.91
C ARG A 204 5.55 -9.85 16.58
N ARG A 205 5.13 -10.61 17.60
CA ARG A 205 4.56 -11.95 17.42
C ARG A 205 3.30 -11.91 16.56
N ARG A 206 2.47 -10.88 16.75
CA ARG A 206 1.27 -10.65 15.93
C ARG A 206 1.65 -10.39 14.47
N GLY A 207 2.63 -9.52 14.21
CA GLY A 207 3.12 -9.25 12.85
C GLY A 207 3.65 -10.50 12.16
N LEU A 208 4.46 -11.31 12.85
CA LEU A 208 4.98 -12.56 12.29
C LEU A 208 3.84 -13.54 11.94
N ARG A 209 2.88 -13.75 12.84
CA ARG A 209 1.74 -14.67 12.59
C ARG A 209 0.86 -14.19 11.43
N LEU A 210 0.50 -12.92 11.41
CA LEU A 210 -0.32 -12.33 10.35
C LEU A 210 0.42 -12.33 9.02
N GLY A 211 1.73 -12.02 9.02
CA GLY A 211 2.55 -12.06 7.81
C GLY A 211 2.61 -13.47 7.21
N VAL A 212 2.80 -14.50 8.03
CA VAL A 212 2.74 -15.91 7.56
C VAL A 212 1.35 -16.23 7.02
N GLY A 213 0.29 -15.84 7.73
CA GLY A 213 -1.09 -16.04 7.27
C GLY A 213 -1.38 -15.38 5.92
N MET A 214 -0.84 -14.17 5.68
CA MET A 214 -0.97 -13.46 4.41
C MET A 214 -0.19 -14.14 3.28
N ILE A 215 1.00 -14.68 3.57
CA ILE A 215 1.78 -15.46 2.60
C ILE A 215 0.99 -16.70 2.17
N VAL A 216 0.55 -17.51 3.13
CA VAL A 216 -0.18 -18.76 2.86
C VAL A 216 -1.52 -18.45 2.18
N GLY A 217 -2.28 -17.48 2.70
CA GLY A 217 -3.57 -17.08 2.13
C GLY A 217 -3.45 -16.48 0.73
N GLY A 218 -2.41 -15.68 0.49
CA GLY A 218 -2.14 -15.10 -0.83
C GLY A 218 -1.80 -16.15 -1.89
N ILE A 219 -0.92 -17.12 -1.53
CA ILE A 219 -0.61 -18.26 -2.40
C ILE A 219 -1.88 -19.08 -2.68
N ALA A 220 -2.62 -19.43 -1.63
CA ALA A 220 -3.83 -20.22 -1.77
C ALA A 220 -4.88 -19.54 -2.66
N ALA A 221 -5.08 -18.22 -2.49
CA ALA A 221 -6.01 -17.45 -3.32
C ALA A 221 -5.56 -17.39 -4.78
N PHE A 222 -4.27 -17.16 -5.03
CA PHE A 222 -3.72 -17.17 -6.39
C PHE A 222 -3.91 -18.52 -7.07
N LEU A 223 -3.51 -19.62 -6.40
CA LEU A 223 -3.64 -20.96 -6.94
C LEU A 223 -5.11 -21.36 -7.17
N PHE A 224 -5.99 -21.01 -6.23
CA PHE A 224 -7.43 -21.23 -6.40
C PHE A 224 -7.97 -20.48 -7.63
N ALA A 225 -7.58 -19.22 -7.81
CA ALA A 225 -8.03 -18.44 -8.96
C ALA A 225 -7.61 -19.08 -10.29
N ILE A 226 -6.32 -19.40 -10.45
CA ILE A 226 -5.78 -19.85 -11.75
C ILE A 226 -5.97 -21.33 -12.04
N GLN A 227 -6.13 -22.19 -11.02
CA GLN A 227 -6.24 -23.65 -11.22
C GLN A 227 -7.65 -24.18 -11.06
N VAL A 228 -8.51 -23.47 -10.33
CA VAL A 228 -9.87 -23.93 -10.03
C VAL A 228 -10.92 -23.00 -10.64
N PHE A 229 -10.90 -21.73 -10.25
CA PHE A 229 -11.97 -20.82 -10.62
C PHE A 229 -11.95 -20.47 -12.11
N LEU A 230 -10.84 -19.94 -12.61
CA LEU A 230 -10.76 -19.52 -14.02
C LEU A 230 -10.99 -20.69 -14.99
N PRO A 231 -10.35 -21.86 -14.83
CA PRO A 231 -10.63 -23.00 -15.70
C PRO A 231 -12.08 -23.48 -15.65
N ALA A 232 -12.76 -23.35 -14.50
CA ALA A 232 -14.17 -23.81 -14.40
C ALA A 232 -15.16 -22.96 -15.21
N PHE A 233 -14.81 -21.70 -15.51
CA PHE A 233 -15.66 -20.77 -16.28
C PHE A 233 -15.10 -20.45 -17.68
N ASN A 234 -13.84 -20.78 -17.95
CA ASN A 234 -13.21 -20.55 -19.24
C ASN A 234 -13.66 -21.61 -20.25
N ILE A 235 -13.95 -21.19 -21.46
CA ILE A 235 -14.44 -22.07 -22.53
C ILE A 235 -13.41 -23.15 -22.91
N ASN A 236 -12.11 -22.88 -22.74
CA ASN A 236 -11.03 -23.81 -23.04
C ASN A 236 -10.59 -24.62 -21.80
N GLY A 237 -11.18 -24.39 -20.63
CA GLY A 237 -10.83 -25.06 -19.38
C GLY A 237 -9.44 -24.75 -18.87
N VAL A 238 -8.84 -23.63 -19.27
CA VAL A 238 -7.47 -23.21 -18.91
C VAL A 238 -7.44 -21.72 -18.56
N TRP A 239 -6.36 -21.29 -17.92
CA TRP A 239 -6.08 -19.87 -17.73
C TRP A 239 -5.27 -19.32 -18.92
N ASP A 240 -5.86 -18.44 -19.70
CA ASP A 240 -5.31 -17.96 -20.98
C ASP A 240 -4.12 -16.99 -20.82
N TYR A 241 -3.89 -16.42 -19.61
CA TYR A 241 -2.86 -15.41 -19.37
C TYR A 241 -1.59 -15.96 -18.71
N GLY A 242 -1.36 -17.27 -18.79
CA GLY A 242 -0.11 -17.89 -18.36
C GLY A 242 1.09 -17.41 -19.16
N LEU A 243 2.30 -17.43 -18.57
CA LEU A 243 3.53 -16.98 -19.23
C LEU A 243 3.83 -17.73 -20.54
N SER A 244 3.40 -18.98 -20.63
CA SER A 244 3.58 -19.83 -21.84
C SER A 244 2.67 -19.46 -23.01
N SER A 245 1.61 -18.68 -22.79
CA SER A 245 0.66 -18.27 -23.85
C SER A 245 1.04 -16.96 -24.53
N GLN A 246 2.18 -16.37 -24.19
CA GLN A 246 2.55 -15.00 -24.58
C GLN A 246 3.78 -14.94 -25.50
N ASP A 247 3.93 -15.87 -26.43
CA ASP A 247 5.00 -15.88 -27.43
C ASP A 247 4.81 -14.77 -28.48
N GLN A 248 5.05 -13.53 -28.09
CA GLN A 248 5.15 -12.39 -29.01
C GLN A 248 6.60 -11.99 -29.19
N PRO A 249 7.02 -11.50 -30.39
CA PRO A 249 8.35 -10.96 -30.59
C PRO A 249 8.59 -9.80 -29.63
N THR A 250 9.69 -9.83 -28.89
CA THR A 250 10.03 -8.75 -27.97
C THR A 250 10.38 -7.49 -28.76
N SER A 251 9.72 -6.36 -28.47
CA SER A 251 10.03 -5.06 -29.05
C SER A 251 11.50 -4.70 -28.81
N PRO A 252 12.22 -4.09 -29.79
CA PRO A 252 13.58 -3.59 -29.58
C PRO A 252 13.72 -2.65 -28.37
N ASP A 253 12.65 -1.91 -28.04
CA ASP A 253 12.61 -0.96 -26.94
C ASP A 253 12.20 -1.55 -25.59
N ALA A 254 11.89 -2.84 -25.52
CA ALA A 254 11.37 -3.49 -24.33
C ALA A 254 12.26 -3.27 -23.09
N LEU A 255 13.58 -3.37 -23.23
CA LEU A 255 14.51 -3.15 -22.13
C LEU A 255 14.46 -1.70 -21.63
N THR A 256 14.43 -0.74 -22.56
CA THR A 256 14.33 0.68 -22.25
C THR A 256 13.02 1.00 -21.53
N GLN A 257 11.89 0.48 -22.01
CA GLN A 257 10.59 0.68 -21.39
C GLN A 257 10.54 0.08 -19.97
N LYS A 258 10.98 -1.17 -19.79
CA LYS A 258 11.05 -1.84 -18.49
C LYS A 258 11.96 -1.07 -17.52
N ALA A 259 13.13 -0.62 -17.97
CA ALA A 259 14.05 0.20 -17.18
C ALA A 259 13.41 1.54 -16.80
N THR A 260 12.68 2.18 -17.71
CA THR A 260 11.95 3.42 -17.44
C THR A 260 10.90 3.23 -16.32
N VAL A 261 10.10 2.15 -16.34
CA VAL A 261 9.17 1.84 -15.26
C VAL A 261 9.88 1.75 -13.91
N VAL A 262 11.03 1.08 -13.85
CA VAL A 262 11.82 0.95 -12.61
C VAL A 262 12.36 2.31 -12.15
N VAL A 263 12.91 3.11 -13.05
CA VAL A 263 13.40 4.45 -12.73
C VAL A 263 12.28 5.35 -12.23
N MET A 264 11.15 5.38 -12.93
CA MET A 264 9.98 6.17 -12.54
C MET A 264 9.42 5.72 -11.18
N LEU A 265 9.42 4.43 -10.89
CA LEU A 265 9.03 3.89 -9.58
C LEU A 265 9.98 4.36 -8.47
N ILE A 266 11.30 4.30 -8.69
CA ILE A 266 12.31 4.77 -7.75
C ILE A 266 12.12 6.27 -7.48
N LEU A 267 11.93 7.08 -8.52
CA LEU A 267 11.68 8.53 -8.40
C LEU A 267 10.38 8.81 -7.64
N THR A 268 9.30 8.09 -7.95
CA THR A 268 8.00 8.22 -7.27
C THR A 268 8.09 7.85 -5.78
N SER A 269 8.95 6.89 -5.42
CA SER A 269 9.24 6.56 -4.02
C SER A 269 10.18 7.57 -3.33
N GLY A 270 10.51 8.70 -3.99
CA GLY A 270 11.42 9.73 -3.50
C GLY A 270 12.85 9.22 -3.32
N ILE A 271 13.26 8.22 -4.10
CA ILE A 271 14.55 7.51 -4.05
C ILE A 271 14.73 6.76 -2.72
N VAL A 272 14.60 7.46 -1.59
CA VAL A 272 14.80 6.86 -0.24
C VAL A 272 13.80 5.74 0.07
N GLY A 273 12.64 5.73 -0.57
CA GLY A 273 11.61 4.69 -0.40
C GLY A 273 12.11 3.29 -0.76
N VAL A 274 13.18 3.15 -1.56
CA VAL A 274 13.80 1.85 -1.87
C VAL A 274 14.32 1.13 -0.62
N THR A 275 14.56 1.86 0.46
CA THR A 275 14.97 1.27 1.76
C THR A 275 13.81 0.78 2.60
N SER A 276 12.57 0.96 2.15
CA SER A 276 11.39 0.46 2.83
C SER A 276 11.06 -0.97 2.39
N PRO A 277 10.88 -1.92 3.31
CA PRO A 277 10.36 -3.25 2.98
C PRO A 277 9.01 -3.21 2.26
N TRP A 278 8.24 -2.13 2.42
CA TRP A 278 6.96 -1.95 1.75
C TRP A 278 7.09 -1.88 0.23
N LEU A 279 8.21 -1.37 -0.30
CA LEU A 279 8.40 -1.30 -1.75
C LEU A 279 8.49 -2.69 -2.41
N LEU A 280 8.87 -3.73 -1.66
CA LEU A 280 8.90 -5.12 -2.16
C LEU A 280 7.52 -5.60 -2.66
N VAL A 281 6.43 -4.96 -2.21
CA VAL A 281 5.06 -5.29 -2.62
C VAL A 281 4.84 -5.12 -4.14
N VAL A 282 5.67 -4.32 -4.81
CA VAL A 282 5.59 -4.15 -6.28
C VAL A 282 6.16 -5.33 -7.07
N LEU A 283 6.96 -6.19 -6.42
CA LEU A 283 7.73 -7.23 -7.13
C LEU A 283 6.86 -8.23 -7.92
N PRO A 284 5.74 -8.76 -7.39
CA PRO A 284 4.93 -9.72 -8.14
C PRO A 284 4.39 -9.12 -9.45
N THR A 285 3.80 -7.92 -9.38
CA THR A 285 3.26 -7.27 -10.57
C THR A 285 4.34 -6.94 -11.59
N LEU A 286 5.51 -6.44 -11.16
CA LEU A 286 6.62 -6.16 -12.06
C LEU A 286 7.22 -7.44 -12.64
N ALA A 287 7.39 -8.49 -11.84
CA ALA A 287 7.95 -9.77 -12.29
C ALA A 287 7.06 -10.38 -13.39
N TRP A 288 5.75 -10.50 -13.14
CA TRP A 288 4.82 -11.05 -14.11
C TRP A 288 4.81 -10.23 -15.41
N ARG A 289 4.71 -8.92 -15.31
CA ARG A 289 4.69 -8.00 -16.45
C ARG A 289 5.99 -8.05 -17.26
N PHE A 290 7.14 -8.11 -16.59
CA PHE A 290 8.44 -8.06 -17.24
C PHE A 290 8.87 -9.41 -17.83
N LEU A 291 8.36 -10.51 -17.30
CA LEU A 291 8.54 -11.85 -17.88
C LEU A 291 7.66 -12.07 -19.11
N GLY A 292 6.51 -11.40 -19.18
CA GLY A 292 5.66 -11.45 -20.37
C GLY A 292 6.25 -10.71 -21.55
N SER A 293 5.85 -11.08 -22.77
CA SER A 293 6.28 -10.48 -24.04
C SER A 293 5.30 -9.44 -24.60
N VAL A 294 4.19 -9.19 -23.90
CA VAL A 294 3.15 -8.25 -24.32
C VAL A 294 3.56 -6.81 -24.00
N GLU A 295 3.77 -5.98 -25.03
CA GLU A 295 4.34 -4.65 -24.91
C GLU A 295 3.58 -3.72 -23.95
N PHE A 296 2.27 -3.67 -24.04
CA PHE A 296 1.48 -2.77 -23.19
C PHE A 296 1.53 -3.11 -21.68
N TYR A 297 2.08 -4.26 -21.28
CA TYR A 297 2.27 -4.58 -19.87
C TYR A 297 3.40 -3.77 -19.22
N TRP A 298 4.41 -3.35 -19.99
CA TRP A 298 5.56 -2.62 -19.47
C TRP A 298 5.72 -1.18 -19.99
N VAL A 299 4.75 -0.66 -20.75
CA VAL A 299 4.75 0.75 -21.14
C VAL A 299 4.54 1.62 -19.90
N TRP A 300 5.39 2.63 -19.73
CA TRP A 300 5.41 3.43 -18.50
C TRP A 300 4.33 4.51 -18.46
N ASP A 301 3.97 5.09 -19.57
CA ASP A 301 3.12 6.28 -19.73
C ASP A 301 1.69 5.98 -20.15
N ASN A 302 1.34 4.71 -20.28
CA ASN A 302 0.02 4.30 -20.73
C ASN A 302 -0.50 3.10 -19.91
N TRP A 303 -1.77 2.75 -20.09
CA TRP A 303 -2.45 1.63 -19.46
C TRP A 303 -2.56 1.72 -17.92
N HIS A 304 -3.41 0.90 -17.38
CA HIS A 304 -3.75 0.87 -15.95
C HIS A 304 -2.72 0.13 -15.06
N TYR A 305 -1.79 -0.61 -15.65
CA TYR A 305 -0.88 -1.52 -14.90
C TYR A 305 0.04 -0.81 -13.91
N ASN A 306 0.30 0.47 -14.12
CA ASN A 306 1.18 1.25 -13.26
C ASN A 306 0.46 1.86 -12.04
N ALA A 307 -0.87 1.86 -12.03
CA ALA A 307 -1.65 2.51 -10.98
C ALA A 307 -1.32 1.97 -9.58
N THR A 308 -1.28 0.64 -9.42
CA THR A 308 -1.00 -0.02 -8.12
C THR A 308 0.37 0.30 -7.55
N LEU A 309 1.33 0.67 -8.41
CA LEU A 309 2.67 1.09 -7.97
C LEU A 309 2.62 2.40 -7.17
N MET A 310 1.65 3.28 -7.44
CA MET A 310 1.58 4.63 -6.87
C MET A 310 1.33 4.62 -5.35
N PRO A 311 0.29 3.95 -4.81
CA PRO A 311 0.07 3.90 -3.37
C PRO A 311 1.19 3.16 -2.63
N ILE A 312 1.82 2.17 -3.28
CA ILE A 312 2.94 1.42 -2.70
C ILE A 312 4.17 2.32 -2.63
N ALA A 313 4.52 3.04 -3.70
CA ALA A 313 5.67 3.93 -3.76
C ALA A 313 5.57 5.07 -2.75
N LEU A 314 4.42 5.77 -2.70
CA LEU A 314 4.20 6.83 -1.72
C LEU A 314 4.16 6.27 -0.29
N GLY A 315 3.56 5.11 -0.07
CA GLY A 315 3.60 4.41 1.21
C GLY A 315 5.02 4.08 1.68
N ALA A 316 5.88 3.64 0.76
CA ALA A 316 7.29 3.37 1.02
C ALA A 316 8.06 4.65 1.41
N LEU A 317 7.83 5.76 0.71
CA LEU A 317 8.39 7.06 1.06
C LEU A 317 7.96 7.47 2.48
N LEU A 318 6.66 7.40 2.78
CA LEU A 318 6.13 7.80 4.08
C LEU A 318 6.63 6.88 5.22
N ASP A 319 6.87 5.59 4.96
CA ASP A 319 7.50 4.69 5.92
C ASP A 319 8.92 5.15 6.29
N VAL A 320 9.72 5.55 5.30
CA VAL A 320 11.08 6.06 5.56
C VAL A 320 11.04 7.39 6.32
N VAL A 321 10.15 8.30 5.94
CA VAL A 321 9.97 9.59 6.63
C VAL A 321 9.56 9.35 8.09
N ALA A 322 8.61 8.46 8.34
CA ALA A 322 8.17 8.11 9.70
C ALA A 322 9.34 7.54 10.54
N ARG A 323 10.12 6.63 9.99
CA ARG A 323 11.29 6.05 10.65
C ARG A 323 12.35 7.10 11.01
N ARG A 324 12.68 7.99 10.07
CA ARG A 324 13.69 9.04 10.30
C ARG A 324 13.26 10.02 11.39
N ARG A 325 12.00 10.44 11.42
CA ARG A 325 11.46 11.34 12.45
C ARG A 325 11.56 10.73 13.84
N ALA A 326 11.15 9.50 13.95
CA ALA A 326 11.18 8.82 15.22
C ALA A 326 12.62 8.56 15.71
N HIS A 327 13.57 8.32 14.81
CA HIS A 327 14.99 8.26 15.18
C HIS A 327 15.51 9.60 15.68
N GLY A 328 15.15 10.71 15.01
CA GLY A 328 15.52 12.05 15.43
C GLY A 328 15.00 12.40 16.84
N SER A 329 13.74 12.09 17.16
CA SER A 329 13.17 12.26 18.49
C SER A 329 13.89 11.42 19.54
N TYR A 330 14.19 10.14 19.22
CA TYR A 330 14.91 9.26 20.13
C TYR A 330 16.32 9.80 20.47
N VAL A 331 17.07 10.28 19.48
CA VAL A 331 18.40 10.85 19.68
C VAL A 331 18.35 12.15 20.49
N ALA A 332 17.32 12.97 20.30
CA ALA A 332 17.11 14.19 21.07
C ALA A 332 16.81 13.91 22.55
N ASP A 333 15.99 12.87 22.82
CA ASP A 333 15.62 12.46 24.18
C ASP A 333 16.74 11.65 24.89
N HIS A 334 17.66 11.06 24.12
CA HIS A 334 18.76 10.24 24.62
C HIS A 334 20.09 10.70 23.98
N PRO A 335 20.61 11.88 24.36
CA PRO A 335 21.88 12.38 23.81
C PRO A 335 23.00 11.38 24.11
N VAL A 336 23.72 10.99 23.06
CA VAL A 336 24.87 10.10 23.17
C VAL A 336 25.89 10.77 24.08
N ARG A 337 26.19 10.14 25.20
CA ARG A 337 27.26 10.60 26.11
C ARG A 337 28.56 10.54 25.31
N GLN A 338 29.10 11.68 24.91
CA GLN A 338 30.41 11.74 24.31
C GLN A 338 31.41 11.39 25.42
N VAL A 339 32.02 10.22 25.32
CA VAL A 339 33.17 9.87 26.12
C VAL A 339 34.35 10.59 25.48
N GLY A 340 34.92 11.55 26.16
CA GLY A 340 36.12 12.24 25.69
C GLY A 340 37.27 11.25 25.53
N VAL A 341 38.21 11.56 24.66
CA VAL A 341 39.37 10.75 24.33
C VAL A 341 40.24 10.41 25.56
N ASP A 342 40.05 11.12 26.65
CA ASP A 342 40.79 10.97 27.91
C ASP A 342 40.04 10.18 28.98
N GLY A 343 38.97 9.45 28.64
CA GLY A 343 38.19 8.64 29.61
C GLY A 343 37.46 9.45 30.69
N ARG A 344 37.51 10.76 30.67
CA ARG A 344 36.75 11.65 31.57
C ARG A 344 35.45 12.04 30.90
N ALA A 345 34.34 11.67 31.52
CA ALA A 345 33.01 12.13 31.08
C ALA A 345 32.95 13.64 31.26
N VAL A 346 32.91 14.40 30.16
CA VAL A 346 32.71 15.85 30.24
C VAL A 346 31.25 16.10 30.64
N MET A 347 31.06 16.34 31.94
CA MET A 347 29.79 16.88 32.48
C MET A 347 29.73 18.36 32.18
N GLU A 348 29.55 18.78 30.97
CA GLU A 348 29.29 20.16 30.60
C GLU A 348 27.94 20.30 29.95
N ARG A 349 26.93 20.52 30.76
CA ARG A 349 25.76 21.36 30.48
C ARG A 349 24.72 21.36 31.61
N SER A 350 24.74 20.39 32.50
CA SER A 350 23.79 20.37 33.63
C SER A 350 24.21 21.32 34.76
N ALA A 351 25.49 21.68 34.86
CA ALA A 351 25.98 22.60 35.91
C ALA A 351 25.72 24.09 35.64
N ARG A 352 25.49 24.49 34.37
CA ARG A 352 25.17 25.90 34.05
C ARG A 352 23.70 26.26 34.22
N ALA A 353 22.79 25.30 34.18
CA ALA A 353 21.36 25.56 34.42
C ALA A 353 21.06 25.74 35.93
N THR A 354 21.84 25.08 36.80
CA THR A 354 21.65 25.17 38.28
C THR A 354 22.31 26.39 38.90
N LEU A 355 23.31 27.00 38.26
CA LEU A 355 23.94 28.22 38.73
C LEU A 355 23.23 29.50 38.26
N ALA A 356 22.41 29.44 37.22
CA ALA A 356 21.63 30.60 36.76
C ALA A 356 20.30 30.78 37.50
N SER A 357 19.86 29.80 38.30
CA SER A 357 18.66 29.91 39.14
C SER A 357 18.93 30.23 40.60
N GLY A 358 20.20 30.44 40.99
CA GLY A 358 20.63 30.71 42.37
C GLY A 358 20.95 32.17 42.70
N GLU A 359 20.94 33.10 41.75
CA GLU A 359 21.30 34.52 41.95
C GLU A 359 20.15 35.51 41.71
N ALA A 360 18.91 35.08 41.91
CA ALA A 360 17.77 36.02 41.93
C ALA A 360 17.02 35.90 43.27
N GLY A 361 17.71 36.23 44.37
CA GLY A 361 17.09 36.14 45.67
C GLY A 361 17.97 36.76 46.77
N THR A 362 18.30 38.04 46.67
CA THR A 362 18.51 38.98 47.80
C THR A 362 18.17 40.38 47.34
#